data_0a08a632c88fd5f1f3b779f0dd3743c4
#
_entry.id   0a08a632c88fd5f1f3b779f0dd3743c4
#
_cell.length_a   1.000
_cell.length_b   1.000
_cell.length_c   1.000
_cell.angle_alpha   90.00
_cell.angle_beta   90.00
_cell.angle_gamma   90.00
#
_symmetry.space_group_name_H-M   'P 1'
#
loop_
_entity.id
_entity.type
_entity.pdbx_description
1 polymer ?
#
loop_
_entity_poly.entity_id
_entity_poly.type
_entity_poly.pdbx_seq_one_letter_code
_entity_poly.pdbx_strand_id
1 'polypeptide(L)'
;MLIKLLRNHLGPFKWLLVGIVFFQFLQTLGTLFLPTLNADIIDKGVARGDTGYIWSTGGVMLIITLAQVCFAAAAVYFGAKMAMGFGRDVRSSLFHKVTGFSTQEVGTLGAPSLITRVTNDVQQVQMVLVMAATLMVAAPIMATGGIILALRQDVGLSALLLVSIPALIIGVGLVLVRLVPQFRAMQERLDVVNGVLREQLMGIRVVRAFVREPFEGLRFGGANADLTETSLKAGQYMAFMFPFVMVVLNLSSV
;
A
#
# COMPACT_ATOMS: atom_id res chain seq x y z
N MET A 1 17.76 0.30 -10.18
CA MET A 1 18.22 1.67 -9.89
C MET A 1 17.73 2.13 -8.50
N LEU A 2 16.47 1.98 -8.17
CA LEU A 2 15.88 2.34 -6.85
C LEU A 2 16.57 1.65 -5.66
N ILE A 3 16.80 0.33 -5.73
CA ILE A 3 17.47 -0.45 -4.67
C ILE A 3 18.88 0.07 -4.36
N LYS A 4 19.64 0.49 -5.40
CA LYS A 4 20.98 1.06 -5.21
C LYS A 4 20.92 2.43 -4.52
N LEU A 5 19.91 3.25 -4.87
CA LEU A 5 19.66 4.55 -4.24
C LEU A 5 19.26 4.37 -2.78
N LEU A 6 18.36 3.44 -2.49
CA LEU A 6 17.95 3.09 -1.12
C LEU A 6 19.14 2.63 -0.29
N ARG A 7 19.94 1.68 -0.79
CA ARG A 7 21.09 1.14 -0.07
C ARG A 7 22.13 2.22 0.26
N ASN A 8 22.33 3.19 -0.63
CA ASN A 8 23.34 4.24 -0.43
C ASN A 8 22.88 5.30 0.59
N HIS A 9 21.60 5.60 0.68
CA HIS A 9 21.08 6.67 1.54
C HIS A 9 20.40 6.17 2.82
N LEU A 10 20.09 4.86 2.94
CA LEU A 10 19.52 4.29 4.18
C LEU A 10 20.59 3.91 5.22
N GLY A 11 21.85 3.82 4.83
CA GLY A 11 22.94 3.45 5.74
C GLY A 11 22.98 4.27 7.04
N PRO A 12 22.84 5.61 7.02
CA PRO A 12 22.81 6.44 8.23
C PRO A 12 21.62 6.16 9.15
N PHE A 13 20.52 5.60 8.61
CA PHE A 13 19.26 5.37 9.32
C PHE A 13 19.09 3.94 9.85
N LYS A 14 20.14 3.11 9.83
CA LYS A 14 20.09 1.70 10.26
C LYS A 14 19.52 1.51 11.66
N TRP A 15 19.82 2.39 12.61
CA TRP A 15 19.30 2.32 13.97
C TRP A 15 17.80 2.64 14.04
N LEU A 16 17.31 3.52 13.17
CA LEU A 16 15.87 3.78 13.04
C LEU A 16 15.15 2.56 12.46
N LEU A 17 15.75 1.87 11.46
CA LEU A 17 15.21 0.62 10.92
C LEU A 17 15.13 -0.46 12.00
N VAL A 18 16.16 -0.62 12.83
CA VAL A 18 16.12 -1.56 13.96
C VAL A 18 15.00 -1.19 14.94
N GLY A 19 14.84 0.09 15.25
CA GLY A 19 13.74 0.58 16.08
C GLY A 19 12.35 0.28 15.49
N ILE A 20 12.16 0.49 14.18
CA ILE A 20 10.92 0.17 13.48
C ILE A 20 10.61 -1.33 13.62
N VAL A 21 11.56 -2.19 13.29
CA VAL A 21 11.38 -3.65 13.37
C VAL A 21 11.07 -4.08 14.80
N PHE A 22 11.76 -3.53 15.80
CA PHE A 22 11.55 -3.85 17.21
C PHE A 22 10.16 -3.45 17.70
N PHE A 23 9.73 -2.21 17.47
CA PHE A 23 8.40 -1.77 17.90
C PHE A 23 7.28 -2.45 17.13
N GLN A 24 7.49 -2.71 15.83
CA GLN A 24 6.54 -3.45 15.01
C GLN A 24 6.40 -4.90 15.49
N PHE A 25 7.51 -5.52 15.90
CA PHE A 25 7.51 -6.86 16.48
C PHE A 25 6.72 -6.91 17.79
N LEU A 26 6.96 -5.97 18.72
CA LEU A 26 6.21 -5.89 19.99
C LEU A 26 4.72 -5.65 19.76
N GLN A 27 4.37 -4.74 18.84
CA GLN A 27 2.98 -4.50 18.46
C GLN A 27 2.32 -5.76 17.92
N THR A 28 2.99 -6.48 17.01
CA THR A 28 2.44 -7.69 16.37
C THR A 28 2.30 -8.83 17.38
N LEU A 29 3.24 -8.99 18.32
CA LEU A 29 3.10 -9.97 19.42
C LEU A 29 1.83 -9.71 20.23
N GLY A 30 1.57 -8.47 20.59
CA GLY A 30 0.33 -8.11 21.29
C GLY A 30 -0.92 -8.46 20.47
N THR A 31 -0.92 -8.12 19.16
CA THR A 31 -2.04 -8.45 18.26
C THR A 31 -2.30 -9.95 18.17
N LEU A 32 -1.25 -10.76 18.13
CA LEU A 32 -1.35 -12.22 18.07
C LEU A 32 -1.76 -12.85 19.42
N PHE A 33 -1.46 -12.19 20.52
CA PHE A 33 -1.78 -12.71 21.85
C PHE A 33 -3.22 -12.41 22.30
N LEU A 34 -3.83 -11.32 21.82
CA LEU A 34 -5.20 -10.94 22.19
C LEU A 34 -6.27 -11.99 21.89
N PRO A 35 -6.28 -12.68 20.72
CA PRO A 35 -7.24 -13.76 20.46
C PRO A 35 -7.14 -14.92 21.45
N THR A 36 -5.93 -15.27 21.90
CA THR A 36 -5.71 -16.32 22.90
C THR A 36 -6.32 -15.94 24.24
N LEU A 37 -6.11 -14.69 24.69
CA LEU A 37 -6.75 -14.20 25.93
C LEU A 37 -8.27 -14.14 25.80
N ASN A 38 -8.79 -13.82 24.61
CA ASN A 38 -10.23 -13.81 24.38
C ASN A 38 -10.82 -15.22 24.47
N ALA A 39 -10.14 -16.24 23.92
CA ALA A 39 -10.53 -17.64 24.08
C ALA A 39 -10.51 -18.06 25.57
N ASP A 40 -9.46 -17.66 26.31
CA ASP A 40 -9.39 -17.93 27.76
C ASP A 40 -10.54 -17.29 28.54
N ILE A 41 -10.99 -16.08 28.17
CA ILE A 41 -12.17 -15.44 28.79
C ILE A 41 -13.42 -16.29 28.55
N ILE A 42 -13.59 -16.81 27.33
CA ILE A 42 -14.77 -17.62 26.99
C ILE A 42 -14.73 -18.96 27.75
N ASP A 43 -13.62 -19.67 27.72
CA ASP A 43 -13.49 -21.02 28.26
C ASP A 43 -13.43 -21.08 29.80
N LYS A 44 -12.74 -20.11 30.42
CA LYS A 44 -12.49 -20.09 31.85
C LYS A 44 -13.39 -19.11 32.62
N GLY A 45 -13.79 -18.00 31.95
CA GLY A 45 -14.64 -16.98 32.53
C GLY A 45 -16.13 -17.27 32.28
N VAL A 46 -16.56 -17.18 31.01
CA VAL A 46 -17.98 -17.28 30.65
C VAL A 46 -18.53 -18.67 30.90
N ALA A 47 -17.82 -19.74 30.44
CA ALA A 47 -18.27 -21.13 30.60
C ALA A 47 -18.40 -21.57 32.08
N ARG A 48 -17.63 -20.94 32.98
CA ARG A 48 -17.65 -21.23 34.41
C ARG A 48 -18.43 -20.19 35.25
N GLY A 49 -18.92 -19.14 34.65
CA GLY A 49 -19.62 -18.04 35.34
C GLY A 49 -18.71 -17.21 36.26
N ASP A 50 -17.39 -17.29 36.07
CA ASP A 50 -16.40 -16.55 36.88
C ASP A 50 -16.22 -15.11 36.37
N THR A 51 -17.02 -14.21 36.91
CA THR A 51 -16.95 -12.78 36.57
C THR A 51 -15.63 -12.13 37.02
N GLY A 52 -15.01 -12.64 38.11
CA GLY A 52 -13.71 -12.13 38.57
C GLY A 52 -12.59 -12.40 37.56
N TYR A 53 -12.57 -13.61 36.98
CA TYR A 53 -11.64 -13.95 35.91
C TYR A 53 -11.85 -13.09 34.66
N ILE A 54 -13.12 -12.80 34.28
CA ILE A 54 -13.44 -11.95 33.12
C ILE A 54 -12.87 -10.55 33.33
N TRP A 55 -13.10 -9.94 34.49
CA TRP A 55 -12.59 -8.60 34.79
C TRP A 55 -11.07 -8.52 34.84
N SER A 56 -10.42 -9.50 35.46
CA SER A 56 -8.95 -9.52 35.55
C SER A 56 -8.29 -9.71 34.18
N THR A 57 -8.77 -10.66 33.38
CA THR A 57 -8.24 -10.93 32.03
C THR A 57 -8.58 -9.79 31.08
N GLY A 58 -9.78 -9.20 31.17
CA GLY A 58 -10.16 -8.00 30.42
C GLY A 58 -9.26 -6.80 30.74
N GLY A 59 -8.87 -6.62 32.01
CA GLY A 59 -7.89 -5.61 32.43
C GLY A 59 -6.51 -5.84 31.78
N VAL A 60 -6.04 -7.08 31.74
CA VAL A 60 -4.78 -7.43 31.06
C VAL A 60 -4.87 -7.16 29.56
N MET A 61 -5.97 -7.52 28.91
CA MET A 61 -6.20 -7.20 27.48
C MET A 61 -6.18 -5.71 27.21
N LEU A 62 -6.76 -4.90 28.10
CA LEU A 62 -6.73 -3.44 28.00
C LEU A 62 -5.29 -2.89 28.06
N ILE A 63 -4.49 -3.38 29.02
CA ILE A 63 -3.08 -2.98 29.15
C ILE A 63 -2.28 -3.35 27.89
N ILE A 64 -2.46 -4.57 27.38
CA ILE A 64 -1.81 -5.01 26.14
C ILE A 64 -2.22 -4.13 24.96
N THR A 65 -3.51 -3.81 24.83
CA THR A 65 -4.00 -2.94 23.75
C THR A 65 -3.41 -1.53 23.84
N LEU A 66 -3.34 -0.95 25.04
CA LEU A 66 -2.70 0.36 25.25
C LEU A 66 -1.20 0.31 24.89
N ALA A 67 -0.50 -0.75 25.32
CA ALA A 67 0.90 -0.95 24.96
C ALA A 67 1.08 -1.08 23.43
N GLN A 68 0.19 -1.79 22.74
CA GLN A 68 0.20 -1.89 21.28
C GLN A 68 0.07 -0.53 20.60
N VAL A 69 -0.84 0.33 21.07
CA VAL A 69 -1.02 1.69 20.53
C VAL A 69 0.27 2.49 20.70
N CYS A 70 0.92 2.41 21.87
CA CYS A 70 2.20 3.07 22.11
C CYS A 70 3.31 2.55 21.16
N PHE A 71 3.40 1.23 20.98
CA PHE A 71 4.38 0.62 20.08
C PHE A 71 4.10 0.96 18.61
N ALA A 72 2.83 0.97 18.19
CA ALA A 72 2.43 1.41 16.86
C ALA A 72 2.83 2.87 16.60
N ALA A 73 2.53 3.77 17.53
CA ALA A 73 2.89 5.18 17.43
C ALA A 73 4.43 5.36 17.35
N ALA A 74 5.18 4.61 18.17
CA ALA A 74 6.63 4.62 18.11
C ALA A 74 7.15 4.12 16.76
N ALA A 75 6.64 2.99 16.24
CA ALA A 75 7.04 2.44 14.95
C ALA A 75 6.79 3.44 13.80
N VAL A 76 5.61 4.07 13.78
CA VAL A 76 5.27 5.11 12.78
C VAL A 76 6.17 6.33 12.93
N TYR A 77 6.45 6.78 14.15
CA TYR A 77 7.36 7.91 14.40
C TYR A 77 8.76 7.65 13.87
N PHE A 78 9.35 6.47 14.16
CA PHE A 78 10.66 6.09 13.63
C PHE A 78 10.65 5.94 12.13
N GLY A 79 9.57 5.38 11.55
CA GLY A 79 9.37 5.25 10.11
C GLY A 79 9.30 6.61 9.42
N ALA A 80 8.52 7.53 9.95
CA ALA A 80 8.40 8.89 9.43
C ALA A 80 9.74 9.64 9.53
N LYS A 81 10.42 9.57 10.68
CA LYS A 81 11.72 10.20 10.88
C LYS A 81 12.77 9.69 9.89
N MET A 82 12.80 8.38 9.64
CA MET A 82 13.67 7.75 8.65
C MET A 82 13.35 8.25 7.23
N ALA A 83 12.08 8.20 6.83
CA ALA A 83 11.68 8.59 5.48
C ALA A 83 11.88 10.09 5.21
N MET A 84 11.60 10.95 6.19
CA MET A 84 11.85 12.39 6.06
C MET A 84 13.34 12.71 6.00
N GLY A 85 14.18 12.04 6.83
CA GLY A 85 15.63 12.14 6.77
C GLY A 85 16.19 11.69 5.42
N PHE A 86 15.75 10.53 4.93
CA PHE A 86 16.10 10.03 3.60
C PHE A 86 15.75 11.05 2.50
N GLY A 87 14.53 11.58 2.52
CA GLY A 87 14.10 12.54 1.51
C GLY A 87 14.88 13.86 1.55
N ARG A 88 15.27 14.32 2.76
CA ARG A 88 16.17 15.47 2.91
C ARG A 88 17.51 15.19 2.23
N ASP A 89 18.11 14.05 2.49
CA ASP A 89 19.44 13.71 1.99
C ASP A 89 19.43 13.48 0.46
N VAL A 90 18.37 12.86 -0.06
CA VAL A 90 18.17 12.70 -1.51
C VAL A 90 17.95 14.07 -2.20
N ARG A 91 17.12 14.96 -1.63
CA ARG A 91 16.93 16.32 -2.18
C ARG A 91 18.24 17.09 -2.21
N SER A 92 19.00 17.04 -1.12
CA SER A 92 20.33 17.69 -1.06
C SER A 92 21.25 17.15 -2.16
N SER A 93 21.34 15.83 -2.31
CA SER A 93 22.17 15.19 -3.34
C SER A 93 21.73 15.55 -4.76
N LEU A 94 20.41 15.58 -5.01
CA LEU A 94 19.86 16.00 -6.30
C LEU A 94 20.13 17.46 -6.59
N PHE A 95 19.95 18.34 -5.60
CA PHE A 95 20.24 19.77 -5.73
C PHE A 95 21.70 20.02 -6.10
N HIS A 96 22.63 19.41 -5.38
CA HIS A 96 24.07 19.53 -5.70
C HIS A 96 24.40 19.01 -7.11
N LYS A 97 23.75 17.94 -7.52
CA LYS A 97 23.96 17.40 -8.87
C LYS A 97 23.41 18.31 -9.95
N VAL A 98 22.19 18.85 -9.76
CA VAL A 98 21.54 19.76 -10.72
C VAL A 98 22.29 21.09 -10.84
N THR A 99 22.81 21.63 -9.73
CA THR A 99 23.63 22.86 -9.78
C THR A 99 24.96 22.69 -10.51
N GLY A 100 25.44 21.45 -10.64
CA GLY A 100 26.63 21.12 -11.45
C GLY A 100 26.34 20.83 -12.94
N PHE A 101 25.08 20.90 -13.38
CA PHE A 101 24.73 20.66 -14.78
C PHE A 101 25.15 21.84 -15.69
N SER A 102 25.56 21.51 -16.89
CA SER A 102 25.77 22.49 -17.95
C SER A 102 24.43 23.07 -18.45
N THR A 103 24.48 24.26 -19.07
CA THR A 103 23.29 24.89 -19.66
C THR A 103 22.62 23.97 -20.70
N GLN A 104 23.40 23.18 -21.42
CA GLN A 104 22.89 22.22 -22.40
C GLN A 104 22.11 21.07 -21.73
N GLU A 105 22.61 20.52 -20.63
CA GLU A 105 21.93 19.47 -19.85
C GLU A 105 20.64 19.98 -19.23
N VAL A 106 20.64 21.20 -18.67
CA VAL A 106 19.42 21.83 -18.15
C VAL A 106 18.40 22.08 -19.27
N GLY A 107 18.88 22.48 -20.46
CA GLY A 107 18.02 22.67 -21.64
C GLY A 107 17.37 21.38 -22.14
N THR A 108 18.12 20.27 -22.14
CA THR A 108 17.60 18.95 -22.58
C THR A 108 16.63 18.32 -21.57
N LEU A 109 16.88 18.44 -20.28
CA LEU A 109 16.02 17.88 -19.23
C LEU A 109 14.80 18.75 -18.93
N GLY A 110 14.94 20.06 -19.12
CA GLY A 110 13.94 21.05 -18.83
C GLY A 110 13.84 21.40 -17.33
N ALA A 111 13.86 22.69 -17.00
CA ALA A 111 13.77 23.16 -15.61
C ALA A 111 12.52 22.65 -14.87
N PRO A 112 11.29 22.63 -15.47
CA PRO A 112 10.11 22.09 -14.81
C PRO A 112 10.26 20.62 -14.41
N SER A 113 10.88 19.79 -15.27
CA SER A 113 11.12 18.37 -15.00
C SER A 113 12.11 18.18 -13.83
N LEU A 114 13.17 18.98 -13.77
CA LEU A 114 14.13 18.94 -12.67
C LEU A 114 13.51 19.34 -11.34
N ILE A 115 12.65 20.37 -11.32
CA ILE A 115 11.91 20.80 -10.13
C ILE A 115 11.01 19.67 -9.65
N THR A 116 10.20 19.08 -10.54
CA THR A 116 9.30 17.98 -10.19
C THR A 116 10.05 16.80 -9.59
N ARG A 117 11.22 16.43 -10.13
CA ARG A 117 12.06 15.32 -9.59
C ARG A 117 12.59 15.61 -8.20
N VAL A 118 13.04 16.84 -7.92
CA VAL A 118 13.57 17.21 -6.60
C VAL A 118 12.48 17.35 -5.55
N THR A 119 11.26 17.70 -5.95
CA THR A 119 10.13 17.90 -5.03
C THR A 119 9.21 16.69 -4.99
N ASN A 120 8.39 16.52 -6.01
CA ASN A 120 7.29 15.54 -6.03
C ASN A 120 7.78 14.08 -6.07
N ASP A 121 8.78 13.76 -6.92
CA ASP A 121 9.26 12.37 -7.03
C ASP A 121 9.92 11.92 -5.73
N VAL A 122 10.70 12.81 -5.08
CA VAL A 122 11.29 12.50 -3.77
C VAL A 122 10.20 12.32 -2.72
N GLN A 123 9.15 13.12 -2.73
CA GLN A 123 8.03 12.97 -1.80
C GLN A 123 7.28 11.64 -2.01
N GLN A 124 7.09 11.20 -3.24
CA GLN A 124 6.50 9.90 -3.53
C GLN A 124 7.37 8.76 -2.98
N VAL A 125 8.70 8.82 -3.17
CA VAL A 125 9.61 7.82 -2.60
C VAL A 125 9.56 7.83 -1.07
N GLN A 126 9.46 9.01 -0.43
CA GLN A 126 9.28 9.10 1.02
C GLN A 126 8.00 8.40 1.49
N MET A 127 6.85 8.62 0.80
CA MET A 127 5.59 7.94 1.12
C MET A 127 5.72 6.41 1.01
N VAL A 128 6.33 5.94 -0.07
CA VAL A 128 6.58 4.49 -0.25
C VAL A 128 7.46 3.94 0.86
N LEU A 129 8.47 4.67 1.32
CA LEU A 129 9.32 4.26 2.44
C LEU A 129 8.55 4.16 3.76
N VAL A 130 7.65 5.12 4.06
CA VAL A 130 6.79 5.04 5.26
C VAL A 130 5.89 3.81 5.18
N MET A 131 5.23 3.59 4.04
CA MET A 131 4.37 2.42 3.83
C MET A 131 5.16 1.10 3.93
N ALA A 132 6.35 1.05 3.33
CA ALA A 132 7.20 -0.13 3.41
C ALA A 132 7.64 -0.41 4.85
N ALA A 133 8.05 0.62 5.60
CA ALA A 133 8.46 0.49 6.99
C ALA A 133 7.34 -0.01 7.91
N THR A 134 6.07 0.32 7.61
CA THR A 134 4.93 -0.12 8.41
C THR A 134 4.36 -1.45 7.93
N LEU A 135 4.01 -1.58 6.64
CA LEU A 135 3.31 -2.75 6.12
C LEU A 135 4.25 -3.93 5.81
N MET A 136 5.40 -3.67 5.15
CA MET A 136 6.31 -4.76 4.75
C MET A 136 7.07 -5.37 5.92
N VAL A 137 7.19 -4.66 7.05
CA VAL A 137 7.79 -5.21 8.27
C VAL A 137 6.75 -5.99 9.08
N ALA A 138 5.53 -5.45 9.23
CA ALA A 138 4.46 -6.11 10.00
C ALA A 138 4.00 -7.43 9.37
N ALA A 139 3.82 -7.47 8.05
CA ALA A 139 3.22 -8.62 7.37
C ALA A 139 4.00 -9.94 7.54
N PRO A 140 5.35 -10.01 7.37
CA PRO A 140 6.09 -11.24 7.63
C PRO A 140 6.05 -11.68 9.09
N ILE A 141 6.11 -10.73 10.04
CA ILE A 141 6.06 -11.03 11.47
C ILE A 141 4.69 -11.62 11.81
N MET A 142 3.61 -11.00 11.29
CA MET A 142 2.25 -11.45 11.51
C MET A 142 2.00 -12.83 10.87
N ALA A 143 2.49 -13.05 9.65
CA ALA A 143 2.35 -14.34 8.97
C ALA A 143 3.09 -15.46 9.71
N THR A 144 4.36 -15.26 10.05
CA THR A 144 5.16 -16.28 10.77
C THR A 144 4.63 -16.51 12.16
N GLY A 145 4.31 -15.47 12.92
CA GLY A 145 3.74 -15.57 14.26
C GLY A 145 2.37 -16.24 14.27
N GLY A 146 1.50 -15.89 13.32
CA GLY A 146 0.19 -16.53 13.17
C GLY A 146 0.28 -18.02 12.87
N ILE A 147 1.16 -18.42 11.95
CA ILE A 147 1.40 -19.84 11.64
C ILE A 147 1.93 -20.59 12.87
N ILE A 148 2.90 -20.02 13.60
CA ILE A 148 3.46 -20.64 14.80
C ILE A 148 2.37 -20.82 15.88
N LEU A 149 1.51 -19.83 16.11
CA LEU A 149 0.43 -19.91 17.08
C LEU A 149 -0.62 -20.95 16.66
N ALA A 150 -1.02 -20.96 15.40
CA ALA A 150 -1.96 -21.94 14.88
C ALA A 150 -1.45 -23.38 15.08
N LEU A 151 -0.20 -23.65 14.72
CA LEU A 151 0.43 -24.98 14.91
C LEU A 151 0.55 -25.39 16.38
N ARG A 152 0.66 -24.44 17.31
CA ARG A 152 0.68 -24.73 18.76
C ARG A 152 -0.69 -25.05 19.32
N GLN A 153 -1.76 -24.50 18.72
CA GLN A 153 -3.11 -24.65 19.21
C GLN A 153 -3.74 -25.96 18.73
N ASP A 154 -3.68 -26.25 17.45
CA ASP A 154 -4.12 -27.51 16.86
C ASP A 154 -3.45 -27.74 15.51
N VAL A 155 -2.69 -28.82 15.40
CA VAL A 155 -1.99 -29.19 14.15
C VAL A 155 -2.97 -29.63 13.07
N GLY A 156 -4.08 -30.30 13.45
CA GLY A 156 -5.09 -30.75 12.51
C GLY A 156 -5.82 -29.60 11.84
N LEU A 157 -6.29 -28.65 12.64
CA LEU A 157 -6.94 -27.43 12.13
C LEU A 157 -5.95 -26.53 11.35
N SER A 158 -4.67 -26.51 11.74
CA SER A 158 -3.63 -25.77 11.02
C SER A 158 -3.39 -26.28 9.59
N ALA A 159 -3.76 -27.54 9.29
CA ALA A 159 -3.71 -28.05 7.92
C ALA A 159 -4.62 -27.27 6.96
N LEU A 160 -5.70 -26.65 7.44
CA LEU A 160 -6.54 -25.75 6.63
C LEU A 160 -5.75 -24.56 6.10
N LEU A 161 -4.73 -24.09 6.82
CA LEU A 161 -3.86 -22.98 6.35
C LEU A 161 -3.05 -23.38 5.11
N LEU A 162 -2.67 -24.68 4.98
CA LEU A 162 -1.97 -25.19 3.81
C LEU A 162 -2.83 -25.14 2.53
N VAL A 163 -4.15 -25.07 2.67
CA VAL A 163 -5.08 -24.95 1.55
C VAL A 163 -5.48 -23.49 1.35
N SER A 164 -5.85 -22.80 2.42
CA SER A 164 -6.38 -21.43 2.33
C SER A 164 -5.32 -20.41 1.91
N ILE A 165 -4.07 -20.52 2.39
CA ILE A 165 -3.01 -19.57 2.01
C ILE A 165 -2.65 -19.69 0.52
N PRO A 166 -2.35 -20.89 -0.04
CA PRO A 166 -2.14 -21.03 -1.48
C PRO A 166 -3.36 -20.63 -2.30
N ALA A 167 -4.58 -20.96 -1.87
CA ALA A 167 -5.80 -20.55 -2.56
C ALA A 167 -5.92 -19.02 -2.66
N LEU A 168 -5.62 -18.28 -1.58
CA LEU A 168 -5.57 -16.81 -1.58
C LEU A 168 -4.47 -16.29 -2.51
N ILE A 169 -3.26 -16.82 -2.44
CA ILE A 169 -2.13 -16.37 -3.27
C ILE A 169 -2.44 -16.59 -4.75
N ILE A 170 -2.94 -17.76 -5.10
CA ILE A 170 -3.28 -18.09 -6.49
C ILE A 170 -4.46 -17.24 -6.97
N GLY A 171 -5.54 -17.17 -6.20
CA GLY A 171 -6.74 -16.43 -6.59
C GLY A 171 -6.50 -14.94 -6.73
N VAL A 172 -5.85 -14.32 -5.74
CA VAL A 172 -5.46 -12.90 -5.81
C VAL A 172 -4.45 -12.68 -6.94
N GLY A 173 -3.48 -13.59 -7.12
CA GLY A 173 -2.52 -13.54 -8.20
C GLY A 173 -3.16 -13.57 -9.58
N LEU A 174 -4.15 -14.45 -9.80
CA LEU A 174 -4.91 -14.53 -11.05
C LEU A 174 -5.71 -13.24 -11.34
N VAL A 175 -6.30 -12.65 -10.31
CA VAL A 175 -7.00 -11.35 -10.45
C VAL A 175 -6.00 -10.26 -10.82
N LEU A 176 -4.86 -10.18 -10.14
CA LEU A 176 -3.83 -9.16 -10.40
C LEU A 176 -3.24 -9.28 -11.82
N VAL A 177 -2.98 -10.50 -12.31
CA VAL A 177 -2.47 -10.71 -13.66
C VAL A 177 -3.44 -10.18 -14.73
N ARG A 178 -4.76 -10.25 -14.47
CA ARG A 178 -5.77 -9.68 -15.37
C ARG A 178 -6.01 -8.19 -15.14
N LEU A 179 -5.89 -7.72 -13.92
CA LEU A 179 -6.16 -6.34 -13.53
C LEU A 179 -5.06 -5.37 -14.02
N VAL A 180 -3.78 -5.74 -13.88
CA VAL A 180 -2.65 -4.87 -14.25
C VAL A 180 -2.68 -4.45 -15.73
N PRO A 181 -2.95 -5.33 -16.72
CA PRO A 181 -3.12 -4.92 -18.12
C PRO A 181 -4.27 -3.93 -18.33
N GLN A 182 -5.39 -4.10 -17.59
CA GLN A 182 -6.53 -3.18 -17.70
C GLN A 182 -6.17 -1.77 -17.20
N PHE A 183 -5.41 -1.67 -16.12
CA PHE A 183 -4.90 -0.36 -15.66
C PHE A 183 -3.98 0.31 -16.66
N ARG A 184 -3.12 -0.46 -17.36
CA ARG A 184 -2.27 0.10 -18.43
C ARG A 184 -3.10 0.60 -19.60
N ALA A 185 -4.05 -0.22 -20.07
CA ALA A 185 -4.96 0.17 -21.13
C ALA A 185 -5.79 1.40 -20.74
N MET A 186 -6.26 1.50 -19.48
CA MET A 186 -6.95 2.67 -18.96
C MET A 186 -6.08 3.93 -19.04
N GLN A 187 -4.79 3.86 -18.71
CA GLN A 187 -3.87 5.00 -18.83
C GLN A 187 -3.69 5.41 -20.30
N GLU A 188 -3.52 4.46 -21.21
CA GLU A 188 -3.43 4.73 -22.65
C GLU A 188 -4.70 5.42 -23.18
N ARG A 189 -5.89 4.96 -22.75
CA ARG A 189 -7.17 5.60 -23.14
C ARG A 189 -7.33 6.99 -22.51
N LEU A 190 -6.87 7.17 -21.27
CA LEU A 190 -6.86 8.48 -20.62
C LEU A 190 -5.95 9.48 -21.36
N ASP A 191 -4.80 9.01 -21.85
CA ASP A 191 -3.90 9.83 -22.66
C ASP A 191 -4.54 10.27 -23.99
N VAL A 192 -5.34 9.39 -24.63
CA VAL A 192 -6.12 9.72 -25.82
C VAL A 192 -7.16 10.81 -25.52
N VAL A 193 -7.93 10.65 -24.43
CA VAL A 193 -8.92 11.67 -23.99
C VAL A 193 -8.24 13.00 -23.73
N ASN A 194 -7.12 13.01 -23.00
CA ASN A 194 -6.32 14.21 -22.74
C ASN A 194 -5.77 14.83 -24.03
N GLY A 195 -5.37 14.00 -25.01
CA GLY A 195 -4.93 14.43 -26.32
C GLY A 195 -6.04 15.19 -27.07
N VAL A 196 -7.22 14.58 -27.16
CA VAL A 196 -8.40 15.19 -27.81
C VAL A 196 -8.77 16.52 -27.13
N LEU A 197 -8.81 16.57 -25.79
CA LEU A 197 -9.10 17.79 -25.05
C LEU A 197 -8.06 18.90 -25.31
N ARG A 198 -6.77 18.53 -25.32
CA ARG A 198 -5.68 19.49 -25.59
C ARG A 198 -5.79 20.07 -27.00
N GLU A 199 -6.03 19.23 -28.00
CA GLU A 199 -6.23 19.66 -29.39
C GLU A 199 -7.43 20.61 -29.51
N GLN A 200 -8.55 20.28 -28.88
CA GLN A 200 -9.75 21.12 -28.88
C GLN A 200 -9.51 22.47 -28.20
N LEU A 201 -8.86 22.47 -27.02
CA LEU A 201 -8.58 23.73 -26.30
C LEU A 201 -7.62 24.64 -27.07
N MET A 202 -6.59 24.07 -27.68
CA MET A 202 -5.64 24.85 -28.49
C MET A 202 -6.24 25.32 -29.81
N GLY A 203 -7.09 24.47 -30.42
CA GLY A 203 -7.76 24.76 -31.70
C GLY A 203 -9.13 25.40 -31.60
N ILE A 204 -9.61 25.79 -30.42
CA ILE A 204 -11.01 26.20 -30.18
C ILE A 204 -11.50 27.29 -31.10
N ARG A 205 -10.63 28.25 -31.48
CA ARG A 205 -10.95 29.31 -32.43
C ARG A 205 -11.25 28.79 -33.83
N VAL A 206 -10.49 27.77 -34.26
CA VAL A 206 -10.65 27.15 -35.57
C VAL A 206 -11.92 26.28 -35.57
N VAL A 207 -12.12 25.48 -34.52
CA VAL A 207 -13.35 24.65 -34.35
C VAL A 207 -14.59 25.54 -34.46
N ARG A 208 -14.64 26.68 -33.75
CA ARG A 208 -15.76 27.62 -33.79
C ARG A 208 -15.90 28.33 -35.14
N ALA A 209 -14.80 28.71 -35.76
CA ALA A 209 -14.84 29.41 -37.06
C ALA A 209 -15.42 28.50 -38.17
N PHE A 210 -15.20 27.19 -38.08
CA PHE A 210 -15.70 26.21 -39.04
C PHE A 210 -16.96 25.47 -38.57
N VAL A 211 -17.55 25.82 -37.42
CA VAL A 211 -18.75 25.20 -36.83
C VAL A 211 -18.60 23.68 -36.70
N ARG A 212 -17.43 23.22 -36.23
CA ARG A 212 -17.06 21.81 -36.11
C ARG A 212 -17.29 21.21 -34.72
N GLU A 213 -17.93 21.93 -33.81
CA GLU A 213 -18.23 21.47 -32.45
C GLU A 213 -18.93 20.10 -32.40
N PRO A 214 -19.93 19.79 -33.29
CA PRO A 214 -20.56 18.47 -33.26
C PRO A 214 -19.59 17.35 -33.61
N PHE A 215 -18.70 17.56 -34.58
CA PHE A 215 -17.69 16.57 -34.96
C PHE A 215 -16.70 16.28 -33.83
N GLU A 216 -16.18 17.34 -33.21
CA GLU A 216 -15.28 17.21 -32.07
C GLU A 216 -15.97 16.58 -30.84
N GLY A 217 -17.27 16.87 -30.65
CA GLY A 217 -18.08 16.23 -29.62
C GLY A 217 -18.20 14.73 -29.83
N LEU A 218 -18.41 14.25 -31.07
CA LEU A 218 -18.44 12.82 -31.41
C LEU A 218 -17.06 12.17 -31.18
N ARG A 219 -15.98 12.84 -31.57
CA ARG A 219 -14.60 12.36 -31.38
C ARG A 219 -14.27 12.19 -29.90
N PHE A 220 -14.62 13.18 -29.08
CA PHE A 220 -14.46 13.11 -27.62
C PHE A 220 -15.36 12.01 -27.02
N GLY A 221 -16.63 11.93 -27.46
CA GLY A 221 -17.57 10.90 -26.99
C GLY A 221 -17.07 9.49 -27.23
N GLY A 222 -16.47 9.23 -28.39
CA GLY A 222 -15.84 7.94 -28.71
C GLY A 222 -14.66 7.61 -27.78
N ALA A 223 -13.73 8.55 -27.63
CA ALA A 223 -12.58 8.37 -26.73
C ALA A 223 -13.01 8.16 -25.26
N ASN A 224 -14.02 8.90 -24.81
CA ASN A 224 -14.58 8.78 -23.47
C ASN A 224 -15.32 7.45 -23.26
N ALA A 225 -16.03 6.94 -24.25
CA ALA A 225 -16.68 5.64 -24.20
C ALA A 225 -15.66 4.49 -24.06
N ASP A 226 -14.58 4.53 -24.85
CA ASP A 226 -13.47 3.57 -24.77
C ASP A 226 -12.79 3.57 -23.37
N LEU A 227 -12.57 4.75 -22.82
CA LEU A 227 -12.03 4.90 -21.46
C LEU A 227 -13.00 4.33 -20.42
N THR A 228 -14.29 4.62 -20.56
CA THR A 228 -15.35 4.13 -19.65
C THR A 228 -15.42 2.61 -19.66
N GLU A 229 -15.42 1.99 -20.85
CA GLU A 229 -15.46 0.52 -20.96
C GLU A 229 -14.24 -0.14 -20.31
N THR A 230 -13.06 0.40 -20.56
CA THR A 230 -11.81 -0.12 -19.98
C THR A 230 -11.78 0.07 -18.46
N SER A 231 -12.23 1.22 -17.97
CA SER A 231 -12.34 1.52 -16.52
C SER A 231 -13.35 0.62 -15.83
N LEU A 232 -14.48 0.33 -16.49
CA LEU A 232 -15.49 -0.59 -15.99
C LEU A 232 -14.93 -2.02 -15.83
N LYS A 233 -14.20 -2.51 -16.83
CA LYS A 233 -13.53 -3.83 -16.75
C LYS A 233 -12.53 -3.88 -15.57
N ALA A 234 -11.71 -2.85 -15.41
CA ALA A 234 -10.80 -2.76 -14.25
C ALA A 234 -11.58 -2.75 -12.92
N GLY A 235 -12.65 -1.96 -12.84
CA GLY A 235 -13.54 -1.89 -11.68
C GLY A 235 -14.19 -3.23 -11.33
N GLN A 236 -14.62 -3.99 -12.33
CA GLN A 236 -15.20 -5.33 -12.13
C GLN A 236 -14.19 -6.32 -11.53
N TYR A 237 -12.93 -6.33 -12.00
CA TYR A 237 -11.89 -7.18 -11.41
C TYR A 237 -11.58 -6.74 -9.96
N MET A 238 -11.52 -5.44 -9.66
CA MET A 238 -11.36 -4.95 -8.29
C MET A 238 -12.55 -5.32 -7.40
N ALA A 239 -13.76 -5.16 -7.90
CA ALA A 239 -14.97 -5.51 -7.15
C ALA A 239 -15.05 -7.00 -6.82
N PHE A 240 -14.56 -7.87 -7.70
CA PHE A 240 -14.51 -9.31 -7.46
C PHE A 240 -13.48 -9.71 -6.39
N MET A 241 -12.43 -8.93 -6.20
CA MET A 241 -11.32 -9.27 -5.30
C MET A 241 -11.77 -9.41 -3.83
N PHE A 242 -12.57 -8.46 -3.34
CA PHE A 242 -13.03 -8.47 -1.96
C PHE A 242 -13.96 -9.64 -1.62
N PRO A 243 -15.03 -9.93 -2.39
CA PRO A 243 -15.86 -11.12 -2.17
C PRO A 243 -15.07 -12.43 -2.25
N PHE A 244 -14.11 -12.55 -3.18
CA PHE A 244 -13.26 -13.73 -3.28
C PHE A 244 -12.46 -13.97 -1.99
N VAL A 245 -11.78 -12.93 -1.50
CA VAL A 245 -11.03 -13.02 -0.23
C VAL A 245 -11.95 -13.40 0.93
N MET A 246 -13.14 -12.80 1.01
CA MET A 246 -14.12 -13.09 2.05
C MET A 246 -14.63 -14.54 2.00
N VAL A 247 -14.87 -15.08 0.80
CA VAL A 247 -15.26 -16.50 0.65
C VAL A 247 -14.17 -17.43 1.20
N VAL A 248 -12.91 -17.20 0.84
CA VAL A 248 -11.80 -18.03 1.31
C VAL A 248 -11.64 -17.93 2.83
N LEU A 249 -11.74 -16.71 3.40
CA LEU A 249 -11.65 -16.50 4.84
C LEU A 249 -12.82 -17.19 5.59
N ASN A 250 -14.04 -17.04 5.10
CA ASN A 250 -15.21 -17.68 5.74
C ASN A 250 -15.17 -19.20 5.62
N LEU A 251 -14.73 -19.76 4.49
CA LEU A 251 -14.53 -21.21 4.36
C LEU A 251 -13.44 -21.73 5.32
N SER A 252 -12.43 -20.91 5.61
CA SER A 252 -11.37 -21.28 6.56
C SER A 252 -11.81 -21.15 8.02
N SER A 253 -12.90 -20.43 8.32
CA SER A 253 -13.40 -20.23 9.69
C SER A 253 -14.51 -21.21 10.10
N VAL A 254 -15.05 -22.00 9.16
CA VAL A 254 -16.05 -23.07 9.39
C VAL A 254 -15.37 -24.40 9.64
#